data_2b10d355af739e140154a79526fdea99
#
_entry.id   2b10d355af739e140154a79526fdea99
#
_cell.length_a   1.000
_cell.length_b   1.000
_cell.length_c   1.000
_cell.angle_alpha   90.00
_cell.angle_beta   90.00
_cell.angle_gamma   90.00
#
_symmetry.space_group_name_H-M   'P 1'
#
loop_
_entity.id
_entity.type
_entity.pdbx_description
1 polymer ?
#
loop_
_entity_poly.entity_id
_entity_poly.type
_entity_poly.pdbx_seq_one_letter_code
_entity_poly.pdbx_strand_id
1 'polypeptide(L)'
;MDIRLLEPGVLYASLPPEPQLRPELVLLRQRIPENGKTHVILDLARVEIISSPSIGGLLLLQKQLSEHGRKLVLCSARLATKCIFRVAGLDSLLELAANKSEALAAVHRTQTDLGLET
;
A
#
# COMPACT_ATOMS: atom_id res chain seq x y z
N MET A 1 -10.84 9.58 5.19
CA MET A 1 -9.45 9.23 4.83
C MET A 1 -8.96 10.22 3.77
N ASP A 2 -7.80 10.79 4.00
CA ASP A 2 -7.22 11.74 3.05
C ASP A 2 -6.51 10.97 1.93
N ILE A 3 -6.99 11.17 0.71
CA ILE A 3 -6.40 10.57 -0.47
C ILE A 3 -5.84 11.69 -1.34
N ARG A 4 -4.57 11.61 -1.69
CA ARG A 4 -3.91 12.64 -2.50
C ARG A 4 -3.11 12.02 -3.62
N LEU A 5 -3.01 12.74 -4.74
CA LEU A 5 -2.03 12.40 -5.76
C LEU A 5 -0.72 13.08 -5.40
N LEU A 6 0.33 12.29 -5.17
CA LEU A 6 1.67 12.85 -4.94
C LEU A 6 2.28 13.31 -6.26
N GLU A 7 1.99 12.60 -7.31
CA GLU A 7 2.40 12.90 -8.68
C GLU A 7 1.49 12.11 -9.61
N PRO A 8 1.50 12.38 -10.92
CA PRO A 8 0.68 11.60 -11.86
C PRO A 8 0.98 10.11 -11.73
N GLY A 9 -0.06 9.31 -11.49
CA GLY A 9 0.07 7.87 -11.37
C GLY A 9 0.47 7.36 -10.00
N VAL A 10 0.59 8.22 -8.97
CA VAL A 10 0.93 7.80 -7.60
C VAL A 10 -0.05 8.39 -6.62
N LEU A 11 -0.88 7.55 -6.03
CA LEU A 11 -1.89 7.93 -5.06
C LEU A 11 -1.38 7.64 -3.65
N TYR A 12 -1.58 8.58 -2.73
CA TYR A 12 -1.17 8.46 -1.34
C TYR A 12 -2.39 8.59 -0.44
N ALA A 13 -2.48 7.70 0.55
CA ALA A 13 -3.54 7.78 1.55
C ALA A 13 -2.99 7.44 2.93
N SER A 14 -3.39 8.22 3.94
CA SER A 14 -3.10 7.92 5.34
C SER A 14 -4.28 7.12 5.89
N LEU A 15 -4.01 5.91 6.34
CA LEU A 15 -5.07 5.03 6.82
C LEU A 15 -5.49 5.37 8.24
N PRO A 16 -6.80 5.30 8.55
CA PRO A 16 -7.27 5.50 9.90
C PRO A 16 -6.99 4.27 10.77
N PRO A 17 -7.02 4.42 12.11
CA PRO A 17 -6.91 3.26 13.00
C PRO A 17 -8.14 2.35 12.90
N GLU A 18 -8.02 1.14 13.46
CA GLU A 18 -9.18 0.26 13.58
C GLU A 18 -10.23 0.86 14.53
N PRO A 19 -11.51 0.59 14.34
CA PRO A 19 -12.08 -0.33 13.34
C PRO A 19 -12.41 0.31 12.00
N GLN A 20 -12.06 1.58 11.78
CA GLN A 20 -12.37 2.28 10.54
C GLN A 20 -11.49 1.84 9.36
N LEU A 21 -10.35 1.21 9.65
CA LEU A 21 -9.36 0.86 8.63
C LEU A 21 -9.97 0.00 7.52
N ARG A 22 -10.64 -1.09 7.87
CA ARG A 22 -11.18 -2.02 6.87
C ARG A 22 -12.24 -1.38 5.98
N PRO A 23 -13.26 -0.67 6.52
CA PRO A 23 -14.22 0.01 5.64
C PRO A 23 -13.56 1.00 4.69
N GLU A 24 -12.53 1.71 5.15
CA GLU A 24 -11.83 2.67 4.31
C GLU A 24 -11.04 1.96 3.20
N LEU A 25 -10.47 0.80 3.48
CA LEU A 25 -9.81 0.00 2.43
C LEU A 25 -10.79 -0.44 1.36
N VAL A 26 -12.01 -0.82 1.75
CA VAL A 26 -13.05 -1.18 0.78
C VAL A 26 -13.37 0.00 -0.13
N LEU A 27 -13.56 1.18 0.45
CA LEU A 27 -13.84 2.39 -0.31
C LEU A 27 -12.67 2.76 -1.23
N LEU A 28 -11.45 2.63 -0.75
CA LEU A 28 -10.26 2.92 -1.55
C LEU A 28 -10.18 2.01 -2.76
N ARG A 29 -10.44 0.72 -2.58
CA ARG A 29 -10.42 -0.24 -3.69
C ARG A 29 -11.43 0.12 -4.77
N GLN A 30 -12.59 0.65 -4.38
CA GLN A 30 -13.62 1.08 -5.32
C GLN A 30 -13.23 2.33 -6.09
N ARG A 31 -12.36 3.16 -5.52
CA ARG A 31 -11.90 4.39 -6.15
C ARG A 31 -10.75 4.19 -7.13
N ILE A 32 -10.08 3.06 -7.07
CA ILE A 32 -8.96 2.77 -7.96
C ILE A 32 -9.53 2.29 -9.29
N PRO A 33 -9.18 2.96 -10.40
CA PRO A 33 -9.70 2.56 -11.72
C PRO A 33 -9.27 1.14 -12.09
N GLU A 34 -10.17 0.40 -12.72
CA GLU A 34 -9.88 -0.96 -13.14
C GLU A 34 -8.78 -1.04 -14.21
N ASN A 35 -8.66 -0.02 -15.03
CA ASN A 35 -7.60 0.04 -16.04
C ASN A 35 -6.25 0.50 -15.49
N GLY A 36 -6.12 0.53 -14.21
CA GLY A 36 -4.95 0.46 -13.38
C GLY A 36 -3.68 1.16 -13.83
N LYS A 37 -3.68 2.49 -13.89
CA LYS A 37 -2.45 3.24 -14.17
C LYS A 37 -1.93 3.96 -12.95
N THR A 38 -2.32 3.50 -11.76
CA THR A 38 -2.01 4.21 -10.52
C THR A 38 -1.35 3.29 -9.52
N HIS A 39 -0.16 3.65 -9.08
CA HIS A 39 0.48 3.04 -7.91
C HIS A 39 -0.15 3.64 -6.66
N VAL A 40 -0.11 2.90 -5.56
CA VAL A 40 -0.72 3.33 -4.30
C VAL A 40 0.29 3.24 -3.17
N ILE A 41 0.41 4.31 -2.40
CA ILE A 41 1.19 4.35 -1.17
C ILE A 41 0.21 4.53 -0.01
N LEU A 42 0.26 3.63 0.96
CA LEU A 42 -0.58 3.70 2.15
C LEU A 42 0.29 3.95 3.39
N ASP A 43 -0.05 4.98 4.14
CA ASP A 43 0.66 5.36 5.36
C ASP A 43 -0.03 4.72 6.55
N LEU A 44 0.72 3.96 7.34
CA LEU A 44 0.22 3.22 8.49
C LEU A 44 0.60 3.86 9.83
N ALA A 45 1.04 5.12 9.83
CA ALA A 45 1.51 5.76 11.06
C ALA A 45 0.44 5.83 12.15
N ARG A 46 -0.83 5.90 11.77
CA ARG A 46 -1.94 5.97 12.72
C ARG A 46 -2.48 4.61 13.13
N VAL A 47 -1.95 3.54 12.57
CA VAL A 47 -2.44 2.18 12.81
C VAL A 47 -1.58 1.51 13.86
N GLU A 48 -2.06 1.45 15.11
CA GLU A 48 -1.33 0.82 16.20
C GLU A 48 -1.50 -0.70 16.18
N ILE A 49 -2.71 -1.16 15.90
CA ILE A 49 -3.07 -2.57 15.83
C ILE A 49 -3.79 -2.78 14.52
N ILE A 50 -3.45 -3.84 13.80
CA ILE A 50 -4.11 -4.17 12.56
C ILE A 50 -4.85 -5.51 12.72
N SER A 51 -6.10 -5.54 12.26
CA SER A 51 -6.93 -6.74 12.34
C SER A 51 -6.70 -7.67 11.15
N SER A 52 -7.03 -8.95 11.31
CA SER A 52 -6.93 -9.91 10.20
C SER A 52 -7.77 -9.52 8.99
N PRO A 53 -9.02 -9.04 9.16
CA PRO A 53 -9.78 -8.57 7.99
C PRO A 53 -9.13 -7.40 7.27
N SER A 54 -8.48 -6.50 7.99
CA SER A 54 -7.75 -5.39 7.37
C SER A 54 -6.52 -5.87 6.61
N ILE A 55 -5.80 -6.85 7.15
CA ILE A 55 -4.68 -7.47 6.44
C ILE A 55 -5.18 -8.10 5.14
N GLY A 56 -6.32 -8.81 5.21
CA GLY A 56 -6.95 -9.36 4.01
C GLY A 56 -7.27 -8.31 2.98
N GLY A 57 -7.77 -7.14 3.43
CA GLY A 57 -8.05 -6.01 2.55
C GLY A 57 -6.79 -5.48 1.86
N LEU A 58 -5.68 -5.40 2.58
CA LEU A 58 -4.40 -4.98 1.99
C LEU A 58 -3.92 -5.97 0.94
N LEU A 59 -4.05 -7.26 1.21
CA LEU A 59 -3.65 -8.29 0.25
C LEU A 59 -4.51 -8.26 -1.01
N LEU A 60 -5.82 -8.02 -0.87
CA LEU A 60 -6.70 -7.88 -2.02
C LEU A 60 -6.35 -6.66 -2.86
N LEU A 61 -6.02 -5.56 -2.21
CA LEU A 61 -5.59 -4.35 -2.91
C LEU A 61 -4.28 -4.59 -3.65
N GLN A 62 -3.33 -5.24 -2.99
CA GLN A 62 -2.04 -5.58 -3.61
C GLN A 62 -2.25 -6.45 -4.86
N LYS A 63 -3.13 -7.44 -4.76
CA LYS A 63 -3.43 -8.30 -5.89
C LYS A 63 -4.07 -7.51 -7.03
N GLN A 64 -5.04 -6.65 -6.72
CA GLN A 64 -5.72 -5.83 -7.70
C GLN A 64 -4.73 -4.95 -8.47
N LEU A 65 -3.79 -4.34 -7.77
CA LEU A 65 -2.79 -3.48 -8.39
C LEU A 65 -1.78 -4.28 -9.21
N SER A 66 -1.32 -5.42 -8.69
CA SER A 66 -0.31 -6.22 -9.37
C SER A 66 -0.83 -6.83 -10.66
N GLU A 67 -2.13 -7.11 -10.75
CA GLU A 67 -2.73 -7.61 -11.98
C GLU A 67 -2.62 -6.63 -13.13
N HIS A 68 -2.43 -5.34 -12.82
CA HIS A 68 -2.26 -4.28 -13.82
C HIS A 68 -0.84 -3.74 -13.86
N GLY A 69 0.13 -4.49 -13.30
CA GLY A 69 1.52 -4.05 -13.28
C GLY A 69 1.76 -2.86 -12.38
N ARG A 70 0.89 -2.63 -11.41
CA ARG A 70 1.02 -1.52 -10.46
C ARG A 70 1.44 -2.02 -9.09
N LYS A 71 1.91 -1.10 -8.26
CA LYS A 71 2.54 -1.44 -7.00
C LYS A 71 1.79 -0.84 -5.82
N LEU A 72 1.69 -1.61 -4.74
CA LEU A 72 1.26 -1.13 -3.44
C LEU A 72 2.48 -1.07 -2.53
N VAL A 73 2.74 0.10 -1.94
CA VAL A 73 3.81 0.27 -0.97
C VAL A 73 3.19 0.80 0.32
N LEU A 74 3.51 0.16 1.43
CA LEU A 74 3.07 0.58 2.76
C LEU A 74 4.23 1.32 3.42
N CYS A 75 3.96 2.44 4.07
CA CYS A 75 5.01 3.20 4.73
C CYS A 75 4.63 3.56 6.16
N SER A 76 5.64 3.90 6.95
CA SER A 76 5.48 4.37 8.33
C SER A 76 4.78 3.35 9.22
N ALA A 77 4.91 2.05 8.93
CA ALA A 77 4.32 1.01 9.74
C ALA A 77 4.98 0.99 11.13
N ARG A 78 4.17 0.85 12.17
CA ARG A 78 4.68 0.75 13.53
C ARG A 78 5.32 -0.62 13.74
N LEU A 79 6.17 -0.71 14.75
CA LEU A 79 6.92 -1.94 15.02
C LEU A 79 6.01 -3.15 15.21
N ALA A 80 4.90 -2.99 15.93
CA ALA A 80 3.95 -4.09 16.14
C ALA A 80 3.39 -4.63 14.82
N THR A 81 3.04 -3.74 13.90
CA THR A 81 2.54 -4.12 12.58
C THR A 81 3.62 -4.83 11.77
N LYS A 82 4.85 -4.31 11.80
CA LYS A 82 5.97 -4.93 11.11
C LYS A 82 6.23 -6.35 11.62
N CYS A 83 6.14 -6.54 12.94
CA CYS A 83 6.33 -7.86 13.55
C CYS A 83 5.24 -8.84 13.11
N ILE A 84 3.98 -8.40 13.08
CA ILE A 84 2.87 -9.22 12.62
C ILE A 84 3.11 -9.65 11.17
N PHE A 85 3.50 -8.73 10.31
CA PHE A 85 3.75 -9.03 8.91
C PHE A 85 4.88 -10.03 8.74
N ARG A 86 5.95 -9.87 9.51
CA ARG A 86 7.08 -10.79 9.44
C ARG A 86 6.72 -12.20 9.92
N VAL A 87 6.04 -12.30 11.06
CA VAL A 87 5.65 -13.60 11.64
C VAL A 87 4.67 -14.31 10.71
N ALA A 88 3.77 -13.57 10.06
CA ALA A 88 2.79 -14.15 9.13
C ALA A 88 3.36 -14.39 7.73
N GLY A 89 4.63 -14.02 7.48
CA GLY A 89 5.23 -14.18 6.15
C GLY A 89 4.74 -13.18 5.12
N LEU A 90 4.08 -12.10 5.55
CA LEU A 90 3.50 -11.13 4.65
C LEU A 90 4.50 -10.13 4.10
N ASP A 91 5.67 -10.02 4.71
CA ASP A 91 6.74 -9.14 4.24
C ASP A 91 7.29 -9.54 2.87
N SER A 92 7.02 -10.77 2.44
CA SER A 92 7.35 -11.21 1.08
C SER A 92 6.25 -10.85 0.06
N LEU A 93 5.06 -10.52 0.53
CA LEU A 93 3.91 -10.19 -0.33
C LEU A 93 3.61 -8.70 -0.36
N LEU A 94 3.91 -7.99 0.74
CA LEU A 94 3.62 -6.57 0.89
C LEU A 94 4.93 -5.81 1.05
N GLU A 95 5.14 -4.80 0.24
CA GLU A 95 6.35 -3.99 0.31
C GLU A 95 6.20 -2.91 1.37
N LEU A 96 7.20 -2.81 2.25
CA LEU A 96 7.23 -1.81 3.32
C LEU A 96 8.36 -0.83 3.07
N ALA A 97 8.09 0.45 3.29
CA ALA A 97 9.09 1.52 3.25
C ALA A 97 9.06 2.27 4.58
N ALA A 98 10.17 2.92 4.91
CA ALA A 98 10.28 3.59 6.21
C ALA A 98 9.35 4.81 6.30
N ASN A 99 9.21 5.55 5.19
CA ASN A 99 8.43 6.78 5.17
C ASN A 99 7.90 7.03 3.75
N LYS A 100 7.15 8.12 3.59
CA LYS A 100 6.54 8.49 2.32
C LYS A 100 7.59 8.67 1.22
N SER A 101 8.69 9.32 1.54
CA SER A 101 9.75 9.60 0.58
C SER A 101 10.37 8.30 0.04
N GLU A 102 10.66 7.36 0.92
CA GLU A 102 11.20 6.07 0.51
C GLU A 102 10.17 5.22 -0.23
N ALA A 103 8.88 5.36 0.12
CA ALA A 103 7.82 4.68 -0.61
C ALA A 103 7.74 5.17 -2.04
N LEU A 104 7.85 6.49 -2.25
CA LEU A 104 7.85 7.07 -3.58
C LEU A 104 9.06 6.58 -4.38
N ALA A 105 10.22 6.51 -3.75
CA ALA A 105 11.42 5.97 -4.39
C ALA A 105 11.22 4.50 -4.78
N ALA A 106 10.54 3.71 -3.95
CA ALA A 106 10.25 2.31 -4.25
C ALA A 106 9.36 2.17 -5.50
N VAL A 107 8.37 3.05 -5.64
CA VAL A 107 7.53 3.09 -6.83
C VAL A 107 8.38 3.39 -8.08
N HIS A 108 9.27 4.37 -7.98
CA HIS A 108 10.12 4.76 -9.10
C HIS A 108 11.12 3.66 -9.46
N ARG A 109 11.67 2.95 -8.48
CA ARG A 109 12.58 1.82 -8.75
C ARG A 109 11.90 0.75 -9.59
N THR A 110 10.62 0.45 -9.29
CA THR A 110 9.87 -0.53 -10.06
C THR A 110 9.78 -0.12 -11.53
N GLN A 111 9.51 1.15 -11.80
CA GLN A 111 9.44 1.67 -13.16
C GLN A 111 10.81 1.61 -13.83
N THR A 112 11.87 1.94 -13.10
CA THR A 112 13.23 1.90 -13.60
C THR A 112 13.65 0.48 -13.97
N ASP A 113 13.33 -0.49 -13.11
CA ASP A 113 13.65 -1.89 -13.35
C ASP A 113 12.97 -2.40 -14.61
N LEU A 114 11.70 -2.05 -14.81
CA LEU A 114 10.98 -2.40 -16.03
C LEU A 114 11.64 -1.78 -17.27
N GLY A 115 12.12 -0.55 -17.15
CA GLY A 115 12.82 0.13 -18.23
C GLY A 115 14.14 -0.53 -18.57
N LEU A 116 14.86 -1.03 -17.58
CA LEU A 116 16.14 -1.68 -17.80
C LEU A 116 16.02 -3.05 -18.48
N GLU A 117 14.91 -3.73 -18.27
CA GLU A 117 14.69 -5.05 -18.85
C GLU A 117 14.30 -4.98 -20.33
N THR A 118 13.89 -3.83 -20.77
CA THR A 118 13.53 -3.62 -22.18
C THR A 118 14.69 -3.08 -22.97
#